data_c84015066f2d70477fd5b2d1d2a36d98
#
_entry.id   c84015066f2d70477fd5b2d1d2a36d98
#
_cell.length_a   1.000
_cell.length_b   1.000
_cell.length_c   1.000
_cell.angle_alpha   90.00
_cell.angle_beta   90.00
_cell.angle_gamma   90.00
#
_symmetry.space_group_name_H-M   'P 1'
#
loop_
_entity.id
_entity.type
_entity.pdbx_description
1 polymer ?
#
loop_
_entity_poly.entity_id
_entity_poly.type
_entity_poly.pdbx_seq_one_letter_code
_entity_poly.pdbx_strand_id
1 'polypeptide(L)'
;VVAVNAPIRVLLVDDDALVRSGLRLMLSGDGDIEVVGEADDGSAVAAAVAEHRPDVVLMDVRMPGADGIAATEELRSGTAPGADRGTGPQVIVLTTFDADATVVRALRAGAAGYLLKHTDPARIVEAVRRAASGEPVLSPSVARALMDRVAGGDPGERSEAPTRRERARARLALLTDRERDVAEAVTEGLSNAEIAERLYMSMGTVKAHVSSALTKLDLSGRIQLALLTHDARHSED
;
A
#
# COMPACT_ATOMS: atom_id res chain seq x y z
N VAL A 1 -1.26 -21.97 26.10
CA VAL A 1 -1.40 -20.51 26.24
C VAL A 1 -1.28 -19.97 24.81
N VAL A 2 -2.42 -19.62 24.18
CA VAL A 2 -2.44 -18.96 22.88
C VAL A 2 -1.89 -17.56 23.10
N ALA A 3 -0.78 -17.22 22.46
CA ALA A 3 -0.29 -15.86 22.45
C ALA A 3 -1.40 -14.97 21.86
N VAL A 4 -2.01 -14.13 22.69
CA VAL A 4 -2.94 -13.11 22.22
C VAL A 4 -2.08 -12.12 21.46
N ASN A 5 -2.14 -12.16 20.12
CA ASN A 5 -1.53 -11.12 19.30
C ASN A 5 -2.18 -9.78 19.69
N ALA A 6 -1.36 -8.73 19.84
CA ALA A 6 -1.91 -7.40 20.03
C ALA A 6 -2.88 -7.05 18.90
N PRO A 7 -3.98 -6.34 19.19
CA PRO A 7 -4.95 -5.98 18.17
C PRO A 7 -4.31 -5.07 17.10
N ILE A 8 -4.76 -5.20 15.86
CA ILE A 8 -4.38 -4.33 14.76
C ILE A 8 -4.97 -2.93 15.02
N ARG A 9 -4.11 -1.94 15.12
CA ARG A 9 -4.48 -0.55 15.43
C ARG A 9 -4.86 0.19 14.15
N VAL A 10 -6.09 0.67 14.06
CA VAL A 10 -6.62 1.33 12.87
C VAL A 10 -6.96 2.79 13.15
N LEU A 11 -6.49 3.70 12.28
CA LEU A 11 -6.91 5.10 12.23
C LEU A 11 -7.92 5.26 11.09
N LEU A 12 -9.06 5.90 11.36
CA LEU A 12 -10.07 6.24 10.35
C LEU A 12 -9.92 7.69 9.93
N VAL A 13 -9.84 7.93 8.62
CA VAL A 13 -9.69 9.27 8.05
C VAL A 13 -10.74 9.47 6.95
N ASP A 14 -11.75 10.27 7.25
CA ASP A 14 -12.89 10.53 6.35
C ASP A 14 -13.61 11.80 6.86
N ASP A 15 -14.04 12.70 6.00
CA ASP A 15 -14.76 13.90 6.39
C ASP A 15 -16.21 13.63 6.81
N ASP A 16 -16.80 12.51 6.38
CA ASP A 16 -18.15 12.10 6.75
C ASP A 16 -18.17 11.31 8.07
N ALA A 17 -18.70 11.93 9.13
CA ALA A 17 -18.85 11.31 10.44
C ALA A 17 -19.70 10.02 10.42
N LEU A 18 -20.69 9.92 9.49
CA LEU A 18 -21.51 8.73 9.36
C LEU A 18 -20.71 7.55 8.79
N VAL A 19 -19.84 7.82 7.82
CA VAL A 19 -18.93 6.82 7.25
C VAL A 19 -17.96 6.34 8.33
N ARG A 20 -17.34 7.26 9.11
CA ARG A 20 -16.45 6.86 10.22
C ARG A 20 -17.18 6.00 11.26
N SER A 21 -18.40 6.37 11.64
CA SER A 21 -19.20 5.59 12.58
C SER A 21 -19.53 4.20 12.04
N GLY A 22 -19.87 4.08 10.75
CA GLY A 22 -20.12 2.83 10.08
C GLY A 22 -18.88 1.92 10.06
N LEU A 23 -17.72 2.47 9.67
CA LEU A 23 -16.43 1.74 9.65
C LEU A 23 -16.05 1.30 11.06
N ARG A 24 -16.20 2.16 12.07
CA ARG A 24 -15.95 1.80 13.47
C ARG A 24 -16.81 0.61 13.91
N LEU A 25 -18.12 0.64 13.61
CA LEU A 25 -19.03 -0.46 13.95
C LEU A 25 -18.61 -1.77 13.26
N MET A 26 -18.26 -1.72 11.98
CA MET A 26 -17.82 -2.87 11.21
C MET A 26 -16.54 -3.51 11.79
N LEU A 27 -15.55 -2.67 12.14
CA LEU A 27 -14.27 -3.14 12.66
C LEU A 27 -14.33 -3.61 14.12
N SER A 28 -15.26 -3.06 14.92
CA SER A 28 -15.41 -3.44 16.35
C SER A 28 -15.99 -4.84 16.56
N GLY A 29 -16.54 -5.47 15.52
CA GLY A 29 -17.08 -6.84 15.60
C GLY A 29 -15.99 -7.93 15.68
N ASP A 30 -14.77 -7.60 15.30
CA ASP A 30 -13.62 -8.51 15.29
C ASP A 30 -12.65 -8.12 16.40
N GLY A 31 -12.48 -8.97 17.39
CA GLY A 31 -11.67 -8.71 18.58
C GLY A 31 -10.17 -8.56 18.35
N ASP A 32 -9.70 -8.74 17.13
CA ASP A 32 -8.31 -8.56 16.69
C ASP A 32 -8.03 -7.20 16.03
N ILE A 33 -9.05 -6.30 15.94
CA ILE A 33 -8.92 -4.96 15.36
C ILE A 33 -9.41 -3.92 16.36
N GLU A 34 -8.62 -2.85 16.53
CA GLU A 34 -8.94 -1.72 17.40
C GLU A 34 -8.89 -0.41 16.62
N VAL A 35 -9.99 0.36 16.59
CA VAL A 35 -9.98 1.72 16.05
C VAL A 35 -9.44 2.66 17.10
N VAL A 36 -8.20 3.11 16.94
CA VAL A 36 -7.44 3.89 17.92
C VAL A 36 -7.62 5.41 17.80
N GLY A 37 -8.13 5.88 16.66
CA GLY A 37 -8.36 7.31 16.44
C GLY A 37 -9.17 7.58 15.18
N GLU A 38 -9.56 8.84 15.02
CA GLU A 38 -10.26 9.36 13.85
C GLU A 38 -9.68 10.73 13.46
N ALA A 39 -9.71 11.04 12.16
CA ALA A 39 -9.46 12.36 11.63
C ALA A 39 -10.50 12.68 10.55
N ASP A 40 -10.85 13.94 10.39
CA ASP A 40 -11.85 14.43 9.43
C ASP A 40 -11.23 15.28 8.30
N ASP A 41 -9.90 15.44 8.32
CA ASP A 41 -9.14 16.22 7.35
C ASP A 41 -7.76 15.61 7.15
N GLY A 42 -7.25 15.65 5.92
CA GLY A 42 -5.92 15.16 5.56
C GLY A 42 -4.78 15.85 6.31
N SER A 43 -4.93 17.13 6.68
CA SER A 43 -3.91 17.88 7.41
C SER A 43 -3.72 17.40 8.86
N ALA A 44 -4.74 16.76 9.44
CA ALA A 44 -4.68 16.20 10.80
C ALA A 44 -4.01 14.82 10.85
N VAL A 45 -3.83 14.18 9.72
CA VAL A 45 -3.40 12.76 9.64
C VAL A 45 -2.03 12.53 10.24
N ALA A 46 -1.04 13.39 9.93
CA ALA A 46 0.32 13.23 10.44
C ALA A 46 0.37 13.30 11.98
N ALA A 47 -0.37 14.23 12.57
CA ALA A 47 -0.49 14.38 14.02
C ALA A 47 -1.19 13.17 14.65
N ALA A 48 -2.31 12.72 14.06
CA ALA A 48 -3.05 11.56 14.54
C ALA A 48 -2.23 10.26 14.46
N VAL A 49 -1.44 10.06 13.40
CA VAL A 49 -0.51 8.92 13.27
C VAL A 49 0.57 8.98 14.35
N ALA A 50 1.17 10.14 14.62
CA ALA A 50 2.18 10.31 15.65
C ALA A 50 1.63 10.01 17.07
N GLU A 51 0.40 10.43 17.35
CA GLU A 51 -0.28 10.22 18.63
C GLU A 51 -0.71 8.79 18.83
N HIS A 52 -1.43 8.23 17.84
CA HIS A 52 -2.10 6.95 17.99
C HIS A 52 -1.27 5.75 17.49
N ARG A 53 -0.19 5.97 16.74
CA ARG A 53 0.69 4.93 16.18
C ARG A 53 -0.10 3.75 15.60
N PRO A 54 -0.96 3.98 14.60
CA PRO A 54 -1.75 2.92 13.99
C PRO A 54 -0.86 2.00 13.14
N ASP A 55 -1.29 0.74 12.96
CA ASP A 55 -0.72 -0.19 12.00
C ASP A 55 -1.28 0.05 10.60
N VAL A 56 -2.56 0.44 10.53
CA VAL A 56 -3.30 0.67 9.29
C VAL A 56 -4.07 1.99 9.37
N VAL A 57 -4.06 2.74 8.28
CA VAL A 57 -4.90 3.93 8.08
C VAL A 57 -5.91 3.63 6.97
N LEU A 58 -7.21 3.76 7.26
CA LEU A 58 -8.26 3.81 6.26
C LEU A 58 -8.47 5.26 5.87
N MET A 59 -8.14 5.63 4.64
CA MET A 59 -8.01 7.01 4.16
C MET A 59 -9.01 7.31 3.05
N ASP A 60 -9.92 8.24 3.26
CA ASP A 60 -10.68 8.79 2.12
C ASP A 60 -9.79 9.64 1.22
N VAL A 61 -10.10 9.63 -0.07
CA VAL A 61 -9.42 10.47 -1.08
C VAL A 61 -9.91 11.91 -1.02
N ARG A 62 -11.23 12.09 -0.90
CA ARG A 62 -11.86 13.39 -1.06
C ARG A 62 -12.28 13.96 0.29
N MET A 63 -11.43 14.80 0.81
CA MET A 63 -11.72 15.54 2.04
C MET A 63 -11.53 17.04 1.79
N PRO A 64 -12.25 17.92 2.48
CA PRO A 64 -11.98 19.35 2.49
C PRO A 64 -10.55 19.62 2.98
N GLY A 65 -9.87 20.57 2.36
CA GLY A 65 -8.51 20.96 2.76
C GLY A 65 -7.42 20.11 2.09
N ALA A 66 -6.95 19.06 2.73
CA ALA A 66 -5.89 18.22 2.18
C ALA A 66 -6.43 16.93 1.54
N ASP A 67 -6.05 16.69 0.29
CA ASP A 67 -6.34 15.44 -0.46
C ASP A 67 -5.71 14.23 0.27
N GLY A 68 -6.49 13.16 0.52
CA GLY A 68 -6.00 11.95 1.16
C GLY A 68 -4.83 11.27 0.43
N ILE A 69 -4.66 11.50 -0.88
CA ILE A 69 -3.49 11.04 -1.62
C ILE A 69 -2.25 11.83 -1.21
N ALA A 70 -2.36 13.15 -1.05
CA ALA A 70 -1.26 13.99 -0.58
C ALA A 70 -0.86 13.62 0.86
N ALA A 71 -1.83 13.39 1.74
CA ALA A 71 -1.58 12.89 3.10
C ALA A 71 -0.90 11.51 3.09
N THR A 72 -1.29 10.62 2.16
CA THR A 72 -0.64 9.32 1.98
C THR A 72 0.83 9.47 1.57
N GLU A 73 1.12 10.37 0.62
CA GLU A 73 2.47 10.66 0.16
C GLU A 73 3.35 11.22 1.28
N GLU A 74 2.82 12.14 2.09
CA GLU A 74 3.50 12.69 3.25
C GLU A 74 3.87 11.63 4.29
N LEU A 75 2.91 10.75 4.65
CA LEU A 75 3.14 9.64 5.57
C LEU A 75 4.22 8.66 5.07
N ARG A 76 4.29 8.43 3.77
CA ARG A 76 5.20 7.45 3.18
C ARG A 76 6.58 8.02 2.83
N SER A 77 6.68 9.33 2.61
CA SER A 77 7.96 10.00 2.32
C SER A 77 8.88 10.14 3.52
N GLY A 78 8.38 9.85 4.74
CA GLY A 78 9.13 10.02 5.98
C GLY A 78 9.37 11.49 6.34
N THR A 79 8.64 12.43 5.74
CA THR A 79 8.68 13.86 6.07
C THR A 79 7.87 14.19 7.32
N ALA A 80 6.97 13.29 7.74
CA ALA A 80 6.22 13.45 8.98
C ALA A 80 7.15 13.30 10.21
N PRO A 81 6.99 14.14 11.25
CA PRO A 81 7.82 14.08 12.44
C PRO A 81 7.74 12.69 13.12
N GLY A 82 8.88 12.01 13.24
CA GLY A 82 8.97 10.70 13.88
C GLY A 82 8.69 9.49 12.98
N ALA A 83 8.50 9.68 11.68
CA ALA A 83 8.33 8.58 10.73
C ALA A 83 9.68 8.19 10.10
N ASP A 84 10.12 6.96 10.32
CA ASP A 84 11.17 6.37 9.51
C ASP A 84 10.60 5.93 8.16
N ARG A 85 11.31 6.22 7.07
CA ARG A 85 10.90 5.79 5.72
C ARG A 85 10.69 4.28 5.68
N GLY A 86 9.50 3.87 5.24
CA GLY A 86 9.16 2.46 5.09
C GLY A 86 8.64 1.75 6.35
N THR A 87 8.68 2.39 7.53
CA THR A 87 8.16 1.82 8.79
C THR A 87 6.82 2.42 9.23
N GLY A 88 6.28 3.39 8.49
CA GLY A 88 4.98 4.01 8.76
C GLY A 88 3.80 3.05 8.56
N PRO A 89 2.58 3.47 8.97
CA PRO A 89 1.38 2.66 8.86
C PRO A 89 1.08 2.28 7.42
N GLN A 90 0.41 1.15 7.21
CA GLN A 90 -0.10 0.78 5.90
C GLN A 90 -1.33 1.63 5.58
N VAL A 91 -1.36 2.28 4.42
CA VAL A 91 -2.49 3.12 4.02
C VAL A 91 -3.37 2.37 3.03
N ILE A 92 -4.64 2.15 3.38
CA ILE A 92 -5.67 1.67 2.47
C ILE A 92 -6.53 2.87 2.09
N VAL A 93 -6.55 3.20 0.81
CA VAL A 93 -7.41 4.27 0.30
C VAL A 93 -8.83 3.75 0.15
N LEU A 94 -9.81 4.48 0.70
CA LEU A 94 -11.24 4.26 0.53
C LEU A 94 -11.84 5.39 -0.32
N THR A 95 -12.65 5.04 -1.31
CA THR A 95 -13.27 6.04 -2.19
C THR A 95 -14.63 5.61 -2.70
N THR A 96 -15.46 6.57 -3.10
CA THR A 96 -16.73 6.30 -3.78
C THR A 96 -16.56 6.08 -5.28
N PHE A 97 -15.38 6.38 -5.85
CA PHE A 97 -15.13 6.35 -7.29
C PHE A 97 -13.91 5.48 -7.64
N ASP A 98 -14.03 4.75 -8.73
CA ASP A 98 -13.01 3.88 -9.33
C ASP A 98 -12.30 4.53 -10.53
N ALA A 99 -12.20 5.87 -10.57
CA ALA A 99 -11.51 6.56 -11.64
C ALA A 99 -10.03 6.12 -11.71
N ASP A 100 -9.64 5.48 -12.80
CA ASP A 100 -8.30 4.89 -13.04
C ASP A 100 -7.14 5.82 -12.68
N ALA A 101 -7.28 7.11 -12.97
CA ALA A 101 -6.26 8.11 -12.66
C ALA A 101 -6.04 8.26 -11.13
N THR A 102 -7.10 8.17 -10.33
CA THR A 102 -7.05 8.28 -8.87
C THR A 102 -6.38 7.06 -8.26
N VAL A 103 -6.70 5.87 -8.77
CA VAL A 103 -6.07 4.60 -8.35
C VAL A 103 -4.56 4.69 -8.53
N VAL A 104 -4.10 5.06 -9.73
CA VAL A 104 -2.66 5.12 -10.03
C VAL A 104 -1.96 6.18 -9.17
N ARG A 105 -2.58 7.33 -8.93
CA ARG A 105 -2.02 8.36 -8.04
C ARG A 105 -1.86 7.84 -6.61
N ALA A 106 -2.90 7.19 -6.06
CA ALA A 106 -2.85 6.62 -4.71
C ALA A 106 -1.74 5.57 -4.56
N LEU A 107 -1.60 4.66 -5.54
CA LEU A 107 -0.55 3.64 -5.53
C LEU A 107 0.85 4.25 -5.69
N ARG A 108 1.01 5.30 -6.49
CA ARG A 108 2.27 6.04 -6.61
C ARG A 108 2.63 6.79 -5.32
N ALA A 109 1.62 7.29 -4.60
CA ALA A 109 1.79 7.89 -3.28
C ALA A 109 2.19 6.86 -2.19
N GLY A 110 2.17 5.56 -2.52
CA GLY A 110 2.58 4.48 -1.62
C GLY A 110 1.45 3.82 -0.84
N ALA A 111 0.19 3.97 -1.28
CA ALA A 111 -0.91 3.23 -0.69
C ALA A 111 -0.67 1.71 -0.79
N ALA A 112 -0.89 1.00 0.31
CA ALA A 112 -0.81 -0.46 0.39
C ALA A 112 -2.06 -1.14 -0.19
N GLY A 113 -3.15 -0.38 -0.30
CA GLY A 113 -4.41 -0.87 -0.82
C GLY A 113 -5.32 0.22 -1.36
N TYR A 114 -6.32 -0.21 -2.14
CA TYR A 114 -7.35 0.64 -2.69
C TYR A 114 -8.68 -0.10 -2.73
N LEU A 115 -9.70 0.43 -2.06
CA LEU A 115 -11.03 -0.15 -1.95
C LEU A 115 -12.10 0.89 -2.26
N LEU A 116 -13.26 0.41 -2.68
CA LEU A 116 -14.44 1.25 -2.84
C LEU A 116 -15.25 1.29 -1.52
N LYS A 117 -15.80 2.45 -1.15
CA LYS A 117 -16.61 2.62 0.08
C LYS A 117 -17.84 1.70 0.14
N HIS A 118 -18.30 1.18 -1.01
CA HIS A 118 -19.39 0.20 -1.08
C HIS A 118 -18.90 -1.26 -1.07
N THR A 119 -17.63 -1.49 -0.78
CA THR A 119 -17.08 -2.84 -0.59
C THR A 119 -17.75 -3.52 0.60
N ASP A 120 -18.02 -4.83 0.46
CA ASP A 120 -18.59 -5.65 1.54
C ASP A 120 -17.80 -5.48 2.85
N PRO A 121 -18.45 -5.27 4.00
CA PRO A 121 -17.80 -5.11 5.29
C PRO A 121 -16.77 -6.18 5.62
N ALA A 122 -17.06 -7.44 5.36
CA ALA A 122 -16.14 -8.55 5.63
C ALA A 122 -14.84 -8.42 4.81
N ARG A 123 -14.94 -7.87 3.59
CA ARG A 123 -13.76 -7.60 2.76
C ARG A 123 -12.94 -6.41 3.24
N ILE A 124 -13.56 -5.40 3.86
CA ILE A 124 -12.84 -4.28 4.48
C ILE A 124 -12.04 -4.79 5.68
N VAL A 125 -12.65 -5.61 6.53
CA VAL A 125 -11.99 -6.25 7.67
C VAL A 125 -10.81 -7.10 7.22
N GLU A 126 -11.00 -7.95 6.22
CA GLU A 126 -9.93 -8.78 5.65
C GLU A 126 -8.81 -7.93 5.03
N ALA A 127 -9.15 -6.83 4.38
CA ALA A 127 -8.21 -5.88 3.83
C ALA A 127 -7.31 -5.27 4.91
N VAL A 128 -7.88 -4.91 6.06
CA VAL A 128 -7.11 -4.39 7.21
C VAL A 128 -6.10 -5.43 7.70
N ARG A 129 -6.53 -6.69 7.87
CA ARG A 129 -5.64 -7.78 8.29
C ARG A 129 -4.48 -8.00 7.31
N ARG A 130 -4.80 -8.05 6.02
CA ARG A 130 -3.80 -8.23 4.96
C ARG A 130 -2.82 -7.06 4.90
N ALA A 131 -3.31 -5.83 4.97
CA ALA A 131 -2.46 -4.66 4.99
C ALA A 131 -1.52 -4.66 6.20
N ALA A 132 -2.03 -4.96 7.40
CA ALA A 132 -1.20 -5.08 8.61
C ALA A 132 -0.11 -6.15 8.48
N SER A 133 -0.35 -7.19 7.67
CA SER A 133 0.65 -8.21 7.32
C SER A 133 1.64 -7.77 6.24
N GLY A 134 1.45 -6.57 5.65
CA GLY A 134 2.26 -6.04 4.55
C GLY A 134 1.87 -6.64 3.18
N GLU A 135 0.66 -7.21 3.06
CA GLU A 135 0.12 -7.73 1.81
C GLU A 135 -0.67 -6.64 1.06
N PRO A 136 -0.55 -6.56 -0.27
CA PRO A 136 -1.30 -5.59 -1.04
C PRO A 136 -2.80 -5.92 -1.02
N VAL A 137 -3.61 -4.86 -1.00
CA VAL A 137 -5.07 -4.97 -1.03
C VAL A 137 -5.60 -4.22 -2.23
N LEU A 138 -6.01 -4.95 -3.25
CA LEU A 138 -6.64 -4.38 -4.44
C LEU A 138 -7.95 -5.10 -4.71
N SER A 139 -9.02 -4.33 -4.99
CA SER A 139 -10.24 -4.92 -5.54
C SER A 139 -9.97 -5.45 -6.96
N PRO A 140 -10.73 -6.45 -7.44
CA PRO A 140 -10.54 -6.98 -8.79
C PRO A 140 -10.69 -5.94 -9.90
N SER A 141 -11.55 -4.93 -9.71
CA SER A 141 -11.72 -3.80 -10.64
C SER A 141 -10.47 -2.93 -10.69
N VAL A 142 -9.91 -2.60 -9.52
CA VAL A 142 -8.68 -1.80 -9.39
C VAL A 142 -7.48 -2.55 -9.96
N ALA A 143 -7.36 -3.85 -9.70
CA ALA A 143 -6.30 -4.66 -10.28
C ALA A 143 -6.38 -4.69 -11.81
N ARG A 144 -7.60 -4.76 -12.37
CA ARG A 144 -7.83 -4.74 -13.83
C ARG A 144 -7.44 -3.39 -14.43
N ALA A 145 -7.91 -2.27 -13.85
CA ALA A 145 -7.55 -0.92 -14.27
C ALA A 145 -6.02 -0.69 -14.26
N LEU A 146 -5.34 -1.26 -13.27
CA LEU A 146 -3.88 -1.20 -13.19
C LEU A 146 -3.21 -2.01 -14.31
N MET A 147 -3.71 -3.22 -14.59
CA MET A 147 -3.23 -4.07 -15.69
C MET A 147 -3.44 -3.41 -17.06
N ASP A 148 -4.62 -2.84 -17.31
CA ASP A 148 -4.94 -2.16 -18.56
C ASP A 148 -4.01 -0.95 -18.80
N ARG A 149 -3.65 -0.23 -17.73
CA ARG A 149 -2.73 0.91 -17.83
C ARG A 149 -1.26 0.50 -17.97
N VAL A 150 -0.87 -0.63 -17.41
CA VAL A 150 0.46 -1.21 -17.61
C VAL A 150 0.59 -1.75 -19.04
N ALA A 151 -0.49 -2.35 -19.58
CA ALA A 151 -0.55 -2.84 -20.95
C ALA A 151 -0.68 -1.72 -21.99
N GLY A 152 -1.31 -0.59 -21.63
CA GLY A 152 -1.63 0.51 -22.54
C GLY A 152 -0.59 1.61 -22.67
N GLY A 153 0.69 1.41 -22.24
CA GLY A 153 1.82 2.32 -22.36
C GLY A 153 1.52 3.81 -22.55
N ASP A 154 2.16 4.71 -21.83
CA ASP A 154 1.98 6.16 -22.00
C ASP A 154 2.55 6.62 -23.37
N PRO A 155 1.75 7.13 -24.33
CA PRO A 155 2.22 7.38 -25.71
C PRO A 155 3.15 8.62 -25.86
N GLY A 156 3.76 9.10 -24.78
CA GLY A 156 4.32 10.46 -24.71
C GLY A 156 5.81 10.65 -24.56
N GLU A 157 6.69 9.63 -24.61
CA GLU A 157 8.13 9.90 -24.51
C GLU A 157 8.98 9.16 -25.56
N ARG A 158 9.09 9.73 -26.74
CA ARG A 158 10.24 9.53 -27.63
C ARG A 158 11.27 10.58 -27.30
N SER A 159 12.21 10.29 -26.42
CA SER A 159 13.39 11.12 -26.13
C SER A 159 14.61 10.20 -25.93
N GLU A 160 15.81 10.70 -26.27
CA GLU A 160 17.13 10.02 -26.10
C GLU A 160 17.50 9.69 -24.63
N ALA A 161 16.58 9.81 -23.71
CA ALA A 161 16.69 9.38 -22.32
C ALA A 161 16.56 7.85 -22.22
N PRO A 162 17.26 7.19 -21.27
CA PRO A 162 17.14 5.75 -21.07
C PRO A 162 15.67 5.35 -20.90
N THR A 163 15.27 4.26 -21.56
CA THR A 163 13.89 3.77 -21.55
C THR A 163 13.43 3.47 -20.11
N ARG A 164 12.12 3.46 -19.87
CA ARG A 164 11.53 3.08 -18.58
C ARG A 164 12.09 1.74 -18.09
N ARG A 165 12.27 0.79 -18.99
CA ARG A 165 12.87 -0.52 -18.75
C ARG A 165 14.33 -0.44 -18.30
N GLU A 166 15.15 0.35 -18.98
CA GLU A 166 16.57 0.49 -18.63
C GLU A 166 16.73 1.14 -17.27
N ARG A 167 15.93 2.16 -16.95
CA ARG A 167 15.87 2.77 -15.62
C ARG A 167 15.43 1.76 -14.55
N ALA A 168 14.41 0.95 -14.83
CA ALA A 168 13.93 -0.08 -13.90
C ALA A 168 14.99 -1.15 -13.65
N ARG A 169 15.67 -1.64 -14.70
CA ARG A 169 16.78 -2.60 -14.59
C ARG A 169 17.97 -2.05 -13.80
N ALA A 170 18.35 -0.81 -14.04
CA ALA A 170 19.43 -0.16 -13.31
C ALA A 170 19.10 -0.05 -11.80
N ARG A 171 17.85 0.26 -11.45
CA ARG A 171 17.40 0.26 -10.05
C ARG A 171 17.40 -1.14 -9.44
N LEU A 172 16.88 -2.15 -10.12
CA LEU A 172 16.86 -3.53 -9.63
C LEU A 172 18.26 -4.13 -9.46
N ALA A 173 19.26 -3.60 -10.17
CA ALA A 173 20.67 -4.02 -9.99
C ALA A 173 21.24 -3.69 -8.59
N LEU A 174 20.58 -2.80 -7.82
CA LEU A 174 20.93 -2.50 -6.43
C LEU A 174 20.51 -3.58 -5.44
N LEU A 175 19.63 -4.49 -5.87
CA LEU A 175 19.15 -5.58 -5.03
C LEU A 175 20.15 -6.74 -5.01
N THR A 176 20.29 -7.39 -3.87
CA THR A 176 20.93 -8.70 -3.78
C THR A 176 20.10 -9.77 -4.52
N ASP A 177 20.70 -10.91 -4.85
CA ASP A 177 19.99 -12.00 -5.53
C ASP A 177 18.75 -12.43 -4.75
N ARG A 178 18.83 -12.54 -3.41
CA ARG A 178 17.69 -12.92 -2.56
C ARG A 178 16.57 -11.87 -2.52
N GLU A 179 16.91 -10.60 -2.50
CA GLU A 179 15.93 -9.52 -2.60
C GLU A 179 15.28 -9.49 -3.97
N ARG A 180 16.03 -9.82 -5.02
CA ARG A 180 15.51 -9.93 -6.38
C ARG A 180 14.55 -11.10 -6.52
N ASP A 181 14.91 -12.30 -6.01
CA ASP A 181 14.02 -13.47 -5.97
C ASP A 181 12.68 -13.13 -5.30
N VAL A 182 12.74 -12.41 -4.16
CA VAL A 182 11.55 -11.95 -3.44
C VAL A 182 10.76 -10.92 -4.25
N ALA A 183 11.43 -9.93 -4.89
CA ALA A 183 10.77 -8.92 -5.72
C ALA A 183 10.05 -9.56 -6.92
N GLU A 184 10.63 -10.59 -7.51
CA GLU A 184 10.03 -11.37 -8.59
C GLU A 184 8.77 -12.10 -8.13
N ALA A 185 8.83 -12.77 -6.99
CA ALA A 185 7.68 -13.46 -6.41
C ALA A 185 6.55 -12.46 -6.02
N VAL A 186 6.93 -11.27 -5.57
CA VAL A 186 5.98 -10.17 -5.32
C VAL A 186 5.27 -9.74 -6.60
N THR A 187 5.97 -9.67 -7.72
CA THR A 187 5.41 -9.29 -9.03
C THR A 187 4.42 -10.34 -9.56
N GLU A 188 4.61 -11.60 -9.21
CA GLU A 188 3.69 -12.69 -9.52
C GLU A 188 2.43 -12.69 -8.61
N GLY A 189 2.35 -11.76 -7.66
CA GLY A 189 1.19 -11.60 -6.77
C GLY A 189 1.18 -12.54 -5.57
N LEU A 190 2.29 -13.25 -5.29
CA LEU A 190 2.35 -14.20 -4.18
C LEU A 190 2.30 -13.48 -2.83
N SER A 191 1.58 -14.04 -1.86
CA SER A 191 1.60 -13.62 -0.47
C SER A 191 2.95 -13.90 0.22
N ASN A 192 3.20 -13.30 1.38
CA ASN A 192 4.43 -13.58 2.12
C ASN A 192 4.55 -15.06 2.53
N ALA A 193 3.44 -15.74 2.78
CA ALA A 193 3.41 -17.17 3.09
C ALA A 193 3.83 -18.02 1.89
N GLU A 194 3.25 -17.75 0.72
CA GLU A 194 3.59 -18.44 -0.54
C GLU A 194 5.04 -18.18 -0.96
N ILE A 195 5.54 -16.93 -0.77
CA ILE A 195 6.96 -16.61 -1.02
C ILE A 195 7.87 -17.38 -0.06
N ALA A 196 7.50 -17.46 1.21
CA ALA A 196 8.25 -18.19 2.23
C ALA A 196 8.37 -19.68 1.89
N GLU A 197 7.27 -20.28 1.45
CA GLU A 197 7.23 -21.67 1.00
C GLU A 197 8.08 -21.86 -0.27
N ARG A 198 7.88 -21.03 -1.29
CA ARG A 198 8.55 -21.13 -2.60
C ARG A 198 10.07 -20.94 -2.51
N LEU A 199 10.51 -19.99 -1.68
CA LEU A 199 11.94 -19.64 -1.56
C LEU A 199 12.62 -20.31 -0.37
N TYR A 200 11.93 -21.21 0.33
CA TYR A 200 12.43 -21.92 1.52
C TYR A 200 12.95 -20.97 2.61
N MET A 201 12.14 -19.96 2.94
CA MET A 201 12.43 -18.92 3.93
C MET A 201 11.38 -18.90 5.04
N SER A 202 11.67 -18.22 6.16
CA SER A 202 10.62 -17.84 7.11
C SER A 202 9.81 -16.63 6.61
N MET A 203 8.55 -16.50 7.03
CA MET A 203 7.75 -15.29 6.75
C MET A 203 8.44 -14.01 7.25
N GLY A 204 9.13 -14.07 8.39
CA GLY A 204 9.91 -12.95 8.92
C GLY A 204 11.07 -12.56 7.99
N THR A 205 11.74 -13.56 7.40
CA THR A 205 12.81 -13.34 6.43
C THR A 205 12.28 -12.70 5.14
N VAL A 206 11.12 -13.14 4.64
CA VAL A 206 10.46 -12.53 3.47
C VAL A 206 10.12 -11.06 3.74
N LYS A 207 9.50 -10.75 4.90
CA LYS A 207 9.20 -9.37 5.30
C LYS A 207 10.47 -8.51 5.36
N ALA A 208 11.56 -9.03 5.92
CA ALA A 208 12.84 -8.33 5.99
C ALA A 208 13.40 -8.04 4.59
N HIS A 209 13.37 -9.01 3.67
CA HIS A 209 13.83 -8.79 2.28
C HIS A 209 12.95 -7.78 1.53
N VAL A 210 11.62 -7.83 1.69
CA VAL A 210 10.72 -6.82 1.11
C VAL A 210 11.06 -5.43 1.65
N SER A 211 11.17 -5.25 2.97
CA SER A 211 11.53 -3.96 3.58
C SER A 211 12.89 -3.46 3.10
N SER A 212 13.89 -4.33 3.04
CA SER A 212 15.23 -3.98 2.54
C SER A 212 15.19 -3.56 1.07
N ALA A 213 14.47 -4.28 0.22
CA ALA A 213 14.30 -3.93 -1.19
C ALA A 213 13.61 -2.57 -1.36
N LEU A 214 12.54 -2.30 -0.60
CA LEU A 214 11.84 -1.03 -0.62
C LEU A 214 12.77 0.13 -0.24
N THR A 215 13.54 -0.03 0.84
CA THR A 215 14.51 0.98 1.30
C THR A 215 15.60 1.24 0.25
N LYS A 216 16.21 0.18 -0.31
CA LYS A 216 17.28 0.31 -1.33
C LYS A 216 16.81 0.98 -2.61
N LEU A 217 15.57 0.73 -2.99
CA LEU A 217 14.97 1.25 -4.22
C LEU A 217 14.21 2.56 -3.99
N ASP A 218 14.22 3.10 -2.78
CA ASP A 218 13.45 4.30 -2.40
C ASP A 218 11.98 4.18 -2.83
N LEU A 219 11.34 3.04 -2.45
CA LEU A 219 9.95 2.73 -2.77
C LEU A 219 9.11 2.74 -1.50
N SER A 220 7.90 3.28 -1.61
CA SER A 220 6.99 3.44 -0.47
C SER A 220 6.15 2.20 -0.18
N GLY A 221 6.11 1.19 -1.06
CA GLY A 221 5.28 0.02 -0.83
C GLY A 221 5.48 -1.12 -1.82
N ARG A 222 4.94 -2.28 -1.45
CA ARG A 222 5.06 -3.54 -2.18
C ARG A 222 4.52 -3.46 -3.62
N ILE A 223 3.47 -2.68 -3.85
CA ILE A 223 2.89 -2.51 -5.20
C ILE A 223 3.88 -1.77 -6.10
N GLN A 224 4.58 -0.76 -5.58
CA GLN A 224 5.61 -0.07 -6.34
C GLN A 224 6.79 -1.00 -6.69
N LEU A 225 7.16 -1.91 -5.78
CA LEU A 225 8.18 -2.93 -6.06
C LEU A 225 7.72 -3.88 -7.19
N ALA A 226 6.46 -4.33 -7.15
CA ALA A 226 5.88 -5.16 -8.20
C ALA A 226 5.90 -4.44 -9.56
N LEU A 227 5.45 -3.18 -9.61
CA LEU A 227 5.43 -2.37 -10.83
C LEU A 227 6.84 -2.16 -11.40
N LEU A 228 7.80 -1.78 -10.56
CA LEU A 228 9.19 -1.59 -10.99
C LEU A 228 9.80 -2.88 -11.56
N THR A 229 9.54 -4.02 -10.91
CA THR A 229 10.06 -5.32 -11.38
C THR A 229 9.37 -5.75 -12.66
N HIS A 230 8.07 -5.49 -12.81
CA HIS A 230 7.33 -5.72 -14.04
C HIS A 230 7.90 -4.90 -15.20
N ASP A 231 8.11 -3.59 -15.00
CA ASP A 231 8.68 -2.68 -16.01
C ASP A 231 10.07 -3.15 -16.51
N ALA A 232 10.86 -3.77 -15.63
CA ALA A 232 12.17 -4.30 -16.00
C ALA A 232 12.12 -5.60 -16.84
N ARG A 233 11.03 -6.38 -16.69
CA ARG A 233 10.85 -7.68 -17.39
C ARG A 233 10.27 -7.54 -18.77
N HIS A 234 9.26 -6.69 -18.94
CA HIS A 234 8.47 -6.61 -20.18
C HIS A 234 9.04 -5.53 -21.10
N SER A 235 9.31 -5.90 -22.36
CA SER A 235 9.45 -4.95 -23.46
C SER A 235 8.07 -4.82 -24.10
N GLU A 236 7.65 -3.64 -24.39
CA GLU A 236 6.74 -3.47 -25.50
C GLU A 236 7.50 -3.74 -26.79
N ASP A 237 7.01 -4.69 -27.59
CA ASP A 237 7.24 -4.75 -29.03
C ASP A 237 6.45 -3.64 -29.72
#